data_ea560b890a7e957a778e70a7ad6bf83a
#
_entry.id   ea560b890a7e957a778e70a7ad6bf83a
#
_cell.length_a   1.000
_cell.length_b   1.000
_cell.length_c   1.000
_cell.angle_alpha   90.00
_cell.angle_beta   90.00
_cell.angle_gamma   90.00
#
_symmetry.space_group_name_H-M   'P 1'
#
loop_
_entity.id
_entity.type
_entity.pdbx_description
1 polymer ?
#
loop_
_entity_poly.entity_id
_entity_poly.type
_entity_poly.pdbx_seq_one_letter_code
_entity_poly.pdbx_strand_id
1 'polypeptide(L)'
;GKDYETVCREITEYKDHGTSLVFSLESMINLANNGRVPMIVAKAAGLIGLRMIGIVSEEGQIHPTDKARGEKKALETIWAKMLSEGYKGGRLRIDNCFNEKTAAEIKKLALAKFPGADVKIAPTGALCSFYAEKGGLMIGFEI
;
A
#
# COMPACT_ATOMS: atom_id res chain seq x y z
N GLY A 1 -15.68 -28.62 11.07
CA GLY A 1 -14.83 -27.43 11.08
C GLY A 1 -13.37 -27.83 11.21
N LYS A 2 -12.44 -26.93 10.91
CA LYS A 2 -11.00 -27.16 11.11
C LYS A 2 -10.66 -27.00 12.59
N ASP A 3 -9.68 -27.75 13.09
CA ASP A 3 -9.14 -27.57 14.44
C ASP A 3 -8.31 -26.27 14.55
N TYR A 4 -8.02 -25.85 15.77
CA TYR A 4 -7.30 -24.61 16.06
C TYR A 4 -5.91 -24.55 15.41
N GLU A 5 -5.14 -25.63 15.50
CA GLU A 5 -3.77 -25.67 14.97
C GLU A 5 -3.76 -25.55 13.44
N THR A 6 -4.69 -26.20 12.78
CA THR A 6 -4.88 -26.10 11.32
C THR A 6 -5.23 -24.67 10.91
N VAL A 7 -6.16 -24.02 11.64
CA VAL A 7 -6.53 -22.61 11.36
C VAL A 7 -5.33 -21.67 11.54
N CYS A 8 -4.58 -21.82 12.64
CA CYS A 8 -3.39 -21.00 12.88
C CYS A 8 -2.35 -21.16 11.78
N ARG A 9 -2.06 -22.40 11.38
CA ARG A 9 -1.10 -22.68 10.30
C ARG A 9 -1.54 -22.04 8.98
N GLU A 10 -2.80 -22.22 8.58
CA GLU A 10 -3.30 -21.67 7.31
C GLU A 10 -3.33 -20.14 7.30
N ILE A 11 -3.66 -19.49 8.42
CA ILE A 11 -3.61 -18.03 8.53
C ILE A 11 -2.17 -17.53 8.44
N THR A 12 -1.24 -18.22 9.11
CA THR A 12 0.20 -17.86 9.04
C THR A 12 0.72 -18.01 7.62
N GLU A 13 0.45 -19.12 6.96
CA GLU A 13 0.82 -19.35 5.56
C GLU A 13 0.24 -18.29 4.62
N TYR A 14 -1.05 -17.97 4.78
CA TYR A 14 -1.69 -16.92 3.98
C TYR A 14 -1.08 -15.55 4.22
N LYS A 15 -0.75 -15.20 5.48
CA LYS A 15 -0.09 -13.95 5.82
C LYS A 15 1.32 -13.88 5.22
N ASP A 16 2.10 -14.94 5.35
CA ASP A 16 3.53 -14.92 5.01
C ASP A 16 3.78 -15.07 3.50
N HIS A 17 2.92 -15.83 2.79
CA HIS A 17 3.13 -16.19 1.38
C HIS A 17 1.95 -15.90 0.46
N GLY A 18 0.82 -15.48 0.99
CA GLY A 18 -0.40 -15.25 0.21
C GLY A 18 -0.79 -13.79 0.07
N THR A 19 -0.09 -12.88 0.73
CA THR A 19 -0.44 -11.44 0.70
C THR A 19 0.78 -10.53 0.60
N SER A 20 0.58 -9.37 0.00
CA SER A 20 1.56 -8.29 -0.01
C SER A 20 0.89 -6.93 0.20
N LEU A 21 1.69 -5.91 0.50
CA LEU A 21 1.22 -4.55 0.71
C LEU A 21 2.16 -3.54 0.03
N VAL A 22 1.58 -2.66 -0.77
CA VAL A 22 2.24 -1.49 -1.34
C VAL A 22 1.65 -0.23 -0.70
N PHE A 23 2.51 0.74 -0.36
CA PHE A 23 2.07 2.05 0.08
C PHE A 23 2.53 3.16 -0.86
N SER A 24 1.83 4.30 -0.82
CA SER A 24 2.23 5.54 -1.49
C SER A 24 1.94 6.72 -0.57
N LEU A 25 2.96 7.49 -0.22
CA LEU A 25 2.88 8.60 0.73
C LEU A 25 3.40 9.90 0.11
N GLU A 26 2.66 11.00 0.29
CA GLU A 26 3.10 12.36 -0.09
C GLU A 26 3.95 13.00 1.00
N SER A 27 3.75 12.61 2.25
CA SER A 27 4.50 13.07 3.41
C SER A 27 4.85 11.87 4.29
N MET A 28 5.93 11.96 5.01
CA MET A 28 6.39 10.98 6.00
C MET A 28 6.77 11.66 7.32
N ILE A 29 6.31 12.91 7.53
CA ILE A 29 6.69 13.70 8.70
C ILE A 29 6.20 13.06 10.00
N ASN A 30 4.94 12.60 10.03
CA ASN A 30 4.40 11.94 11.22
C ASN A 30 5.08 10.59 11.51
N LEU A 31 5.49 9.86 10.48
CA LEU A 31 6.31 8.65 10.64
C LEU A 31 7.67 8.97 11.25
N ALA A 32 8.34 10.03 10.77
CA ALA A 32 9.65 10.43 11.29
C ALA A 32 9.57 10.99 12.73
N ASN A 33 8.57 11.82 13.03
CA ASN A 33 8.35 12.36 14.37
C ASN A 33 8.10 11.25 15.42
N ASN A 34 7.62 10.08 14.97
CA ASN A 34 7.39 8.91 15.82
C ASN A 34 8.47 7.82 15.66
N GLY A 35 9.62 8.16 15.06
CA GLY A 35 10.77 7.26 14.97
C GLY A 35 10.59 6.06 14.04
N ARG A 36 9.61 6.09 13.13
CA ARG A 36 9.32 4.99 12.18
C ARG A 36 10.16 5.05 10.91
N VAL A 37 10.65 6.24 10.57
CA VAL A 37 11.60 6.47 9.48
C VAL A 37 12.59 7.57 9.89
N PRO A 38 13.82 7.61 9.34
CA PRO A 38 14.74 8.72 9.57
C PRO A 38 14.17 10.05 9.06
N MET A 39 14.38 11.14 9.80
CA MET A 39 13.90 12.48 9.44
C MET A 39 14.43 12.95 8.07
N ILE A 40 15.62 12.52 7.68
CA ILE A 40 16.19 12.86 6.37
C ILE A 40 15.36 12.25 5.22
N VAL A 41 14.80 11.06 5.42
CA VAL A 41 13.91 10.40 4.45
C VAL A 41 12.59 11.16 4.35
N ALA A 42 12.02 11.57 5.49
CA ALA A 42 10.78 12.34 5.52
C ALA A 42 10.92 13.72 4.85
N LYS A 43 12.03 14.42 5.09
CA LYS A 43 12.31 15.71 4.43
C LYS A 43 12.48 15.54 2.91
N ALA A 44 13.07 14.47 2.44
CA ALA A 44 13.20 14.19 1.01
C ALA A 44 11.81 13.89 0.37
N ALA A 45 10.91 13.23 1.09
CA ALA A 45 9.54 13.00 0.65
C ALA A 45 8.69 14.28 0.60
N GLY A 46 8.95 15.24 1.49
CA GLY A 46 8.21 16.51 1.58
C GLY A 46 8.49 17.53 0.43
N LEU A 47 9.25 17.15 -0.59
CA LEU A 47 9.43 17.96 -1.78
C LEU A 47 8.14 17.96 -2.61
N ILE A 48 7.74 19.14 -3.09
CA ILE A 48 6.46 19.34 -3.81
C ILE A 48 6.25 18.31 -4.92
N GLY A 49 5.15 17.57 -4.82
CA GLY A 49 4.72 16.58 -5.82
C GLY A 49 5.53 15.30 -5.87
N LEU A 50 6.41 15.05 -4.88
CA LEU A 50 7.13 13.79 -4.75
C LEU A 50 6.33 12.82 -3.88
N ARG A 51 6.10 11.61 -4.37
CA ARG A 51 5.51 10.50 -3.62
C ARG A 51 6.55 9.43 -3.34
N MET A 52 6.61 8.98 -2.10
CA MET A 52 7.37 7.80 -1.71
C MET A 52 6.49 6.58 -1.85
N ILE A 53 6.97 5.58 -2.58
CA ILE A 53 6.27 4.32 -2.84
C ILE A 53 7.14 3.20 -2.30
N GLY A 54 6.54 2.17 -1.73
CA GLY A 54 7.30 1.07 -1.17
C GLY A 54 6.41 -0.08 -0.71
N ILE A 55 7.04 -0.99 -0.02
CA ILE A 55 6.46 -2.21 0.52
C ILE A 55 6.60 -2.25 2.04
N VAL A 56 5.94 -3.20 2.66
CA VAL A 56 6.20 -3.56 4.07
C VAL A 56 7.19 -4.72 4.07
N SER A 57 8.25 -4.62 4.89
CA SER A 57 9.23 -5.69 5.06
C SER A 57 8.63 -6.88 5.82
N GLU A 58 9.34 -8.00 5.86
CA GLU A 58 8.94 -9.21 6.62
C GLU A 58 8.78 -8.91 8.12
N GLU A 59 9.56 -7.95 8.66
CA GLU A 59 9.43 -7.48 10.05
C GLU A 59 8.28 -6.50 10.26
N GLY A 60 7.46 -6.23 9.24
CA GLY A 60 6.33 -5.30 9.33
C GLY A 60 6.72 -3.81 9.29
N GLN A 61 7.93 -3.47 8.82
CA GLN A 61 8.40 -2.10 8.73
C GLN A 61 8.14 -1.50 7.33
N ILE A 62 7.88 -0.19 7.31
CA ILE A 62 7.75 0.57 6.06
C ILE A 62 9.10 0.66 5.37
N HIS A 63 9.19 0.14 4.15
CA HIS A 63 10.39 0.13 3.33
C HIS A 63 10.15 0.89 2.01
N PRO A 64 10.55 2.19 1.93
CA PRO A 64 10.47 2.94 0.68
C PRO A 64 11.44 2.38 -0.35
N THR A 65 10.94 2.04 -1.54
CA THR A 65 11.74 1.45 -2.63
C THR A 65 11.80 2.36 -3.85
N ASP A 66 10.77 3.18 -4.06
CA ASP A 66 10.60 3.97 -5.27
C ASP A 66 10.19 5.41 -4.95
N LYS A 67 10.42 6.30 -5.91
CA LYS A 67 9.99 7.70 -5.88
C LYS A 67 9.31 8.04 -7.19
N ALA A 68 8.19 8.76 -7.11
CA ALA A 68 7.51 9.23 -8.31
C ALA A 68 7.13 10.71 -8.17
N ARG A 69 7.22 11.48 -9.25
CA ARG A 69 6.81 12.86 -9.27
C ARG A 69 5.53 13.00 -10.11
N GLY A 70 4.50 13.60 -9.48
CA GLY A 70 3.19 13.80 -10.10
C GLY A 70 2.30 12.55 -10.09
N GLU A 71 0.99 12.78 -10.21
CA GLU A 71 -0.03 11.74 -10.05
C GLU A 71 0.11 10.58 -11.06
N LYS A 72 0.32 10.91 -12.35
CA LYS A 72 0.41 9.90 -13.41
C LYS A 72 1.58 8.93 -13.17
N LYS A 73 2.78 9.49 -12.90
CA LYS A 73 3.96 8.66 -12.64
C LYS A 73 3.83 7.84 -11.37
N ALA A 74 3.21 8.41 -10.32
CA ALA A 74 2.93 7.69 -9.09
C ALA A 74 2.00 6.49 -9.35
N LEU A 75 0.89 6.70 -10.08
CA LEU A 75 -0.04 5.63 -10.44
C LEU A 75 0.66 4.50 -11.23
N GLU A 76 1.45 4.85 -12.23
CA GLU A 76 2.23 3.89 -13.02
C GLU A 76 3.20 3.09 -12.13
N THR A 77 3.91 3.77 -11.23
CA THR A 77 4.88 3.14 -10.31
C THR A 77 4.18 2.22 -9.32
N ILE A 78 3.07 2.67 -8.70
CA ILE A 78 2.26 1.84 -7.78
C ILE A 78 1.79 0.58 -8.49
N TRP A 79 1.20 0.73 -9.68
CA TRP A 79 0.68 -0.39 -10.45
C TRP A 79 1.77 -1.39 -10.84
N ALA A 80 2.92 -0.90 -11.34
CA ALA A 80 4.06 -1.74 -11.65
C ALA A 80 4.59 -2.49 -10.41
N LYS A 81 4.65 -1.79 -9.26
CA LYS A 81 5.07 -2.39 -7.99
C LYS A 81 4.12 -3.50 -7.55
N MET A 82 2.79 -3.28 -7.59
CA MET A 82 1.81 -4.32 -7.25
C MET A 82 2.00 -5.58 -8.11
N LEU A 83 2.23 -5.42 -9.41
CA LEU A 83 2.46 -6.55 -10.31
C LEU A 83 3.78 -7.26 -10.02
N SER A 84 4.86 -6.52 -9.71
CA SER A 84 6.16 -7.12 -9.36
C SER A 84 6.14 -7.84 -8.01
N GLU A 85 5.27 -7.40 -7.07
CA GLU A 85 5.02 -8.06 -5.79
C GLU A 85 4.03 -9.23 -5.90
N GLY A 86 3.61 -9.60 -7.11
CA GLY A 86 2.86 -10.82 -7.36
C GLY A 86 1.34 -10.67 -7.47
N TYR A 87 0.77 -9.44 -7.53
CA TYR A 87 -0.67 -9.28 -7.72
C TYR A 87 -1.13 -9.89 -9.04
N LYS A 88 -2.07 -10.83 -8.95
CA LYS A 88 -2.59 -11.59 -10.10
C LYS A 88 -4.13 -11.63 -10.18
N GLY A 89 -4.83 -10.69 -9.49
CA GLY A 89 -6.27 -10.50 -9.65
C GLY A 89 -7.14 -11.12 -8.56
N GLY A 90 -6.56 -11.46 -7.40
CA GLY A 90 -7.30 -11.87 -6.22
C GLY A 90 -7.94 -10.68 -5.47
N ARG A 91 -8.03 -10.79 -4.16
CA ARG A 91 -8.52 -9.70 -3.31
C ARG A 91 -7.58 -8.51 -3.38
N LEU A 92 -8.18 -7.32 -3.50
CA LEU A 92 -7.47 -6.04 -3.48
C LEU A 92 -8.22 -5.08 -2.53
N ARG A 93 -7.51 -4.55 -1.55
CA ARG A 93 -8.02 -3.60 -0.56
C ARG A 93 -7.21 -2.32 -0.65
N ILE A 94 -7.88 -1.21 -0.93
CA ILE A 94 -7.24 0.09 -1.13
C ILE A 94 -7.79 1.04 -0.09
N ASP A 95 -6.99 1.31 0.93
CA ASP A 95 -7.30 2.33 1.92
C ASP A 95 -6.64 3.64 1.53
N ASN A 96 -7.41 4.74 1.57
CA ASN A 96 -6.94 6.05 1.16
C ASN A 96 -7.18 7.11 2.22
N CYS A 97 -6.25 8.06 2.32
CA CYS A 97 -6.37 9.26 3.13
C CYS A 97 -6.55 10.48 2.21
N PHE A 98 -7.81 10.84 1.91
CA PHE A 98 -8.18 11.91 0.97
C PHE A 98 -7.50 11.77 -0.40
N ASN A 99 -7.52 10.55 -0.97
CA ASN A 99 -6.94 10.25 -2.28
C ASN A 99 -7.82 9.26 -3.08
N GLU A 100 -9.12 9.51 -3.07
CA GLU A 100 -10.13 8.68 -3.73
C GLU A 100 -9.88 8.56 -5.23
N LYS A 101 -9.37 9.62 -5.85
CA LYS A 101 -9.08 9.66 -7.29
C LYS A 101 -8.07 8.59 -7.68
N THR A 102 -6.90 8.55 -7.01
CA THR A 102 -5.87 7.55 -7.32
C THR A 102 -6.34 6.13 -6.95
N ALA A 103 -7.08 5.98 -5.84
CA ALA A 103 -7.67 4.71 -5.46
C ALA A 103 -8.63 4.18 -6.54
N ALA A 104 -9.49 5.03 -7.11
CA ALA A 104 -10.40 4.68 -8.18
C ALA A 104 -9.66 4.29 -9.48
N GLU A 105 -8.58 4.98 -9.84
CA GLU A 105 -7.77 4.62 -11.01
C GLU A 105 -7.05 3.28 -10.81
N ILE A 106 -6.53 2.97 -9.63
CA ILE A 106 -5.96 1.65 -9.32
C ILE A 106 -7.03 0.56 -9.46
N LYS A 107 -8.23 0.78 -8.92
CA LYS A 107 -9.36 -0.15 -9.09
C LYS A 107 -9.69 -0.39 -10.56
N LYS A 108 -9.73 0.67 -11.36
CA LYS A 108 -9.99 0.59 -12.80
C LYS A 108 -8.92 -0.24 -13.53
N LEU A 109 -7.63 -0.01 -13.22
CA LEU A 109 -6.53 -0.80 -13.78
C LEU A 109 -6.64 -2.28 -13.38
N ALA A 110 -6.95 -2.54 -12.10
CA ALA A 110 -7.11 -3.90 -11.62
C ALA A 110 -8.24 -4.65 -12.33
N LEU A 111 -9.42 -4.06 -12.44
CA LEU A 111 -10.57 -4.67 -13.12
C LEU A 111 -10.38 -4.79 -14.63
N ALA A 112 -9.65 -3.87 -15.26
CA ALA A 112 -9.34 -3.96 -16.71
C ALA A 112 -8.38 -5.12 -17.01
N LYS A 113 -7.38 -5.35 -16.14
CA LYS A 113 -6.42 -6.46 -16.33
C LYS A 113 -6.95 -7.79 -15.80
N PHE A 114 -7.73 -7.76 -14.71
CA PHE A 114 -8.26 -8.91 -14.00
C PHE A 114 -9.76 -8.72 -13.71
N PRO A 115 -10.64 -9.02 -14.66
CA PRO A 115 -12.09 -8.75 -14.52
C PRO A 115 -12.77 -9.42 -13.33
N GLY A 116 -12.18 -10.51 -12.81
CA GLY A 116 -12.68 -11.24 -11.63
C GLY A 116 -12.13 -10.77 -10.28
N ALA A 117 -11.33 -9.71 -10.24
CA ALA A 117 -10.73 -9.23 -8.99
C ALA A 117 -11.78 -8.68 -8.01
N ASP A 118 -11.67 -9.05 -6.72
CA ASP A 118 -12.48 -8.49 -5.62
C ASP A 118 -11.84 -7.22 -5.08
N VAL A 119 -12.23 -6.07 -5.62
CA VAL A 119 -11.63 -4.76 -5.29
C VAL A 119 -12.54 -3.94 -4.39
N LYS A 120 -12.05 -3.59 -3.19
CA LYS A 120 -12.72 -2.67 -2.26
C LYS A 120 -11.85 -1.45 -1.98
N ILE A 121 -12.49 -0.28 -1.92
CA ILE A 121 -11.88 0.99 -1.52
C ILE A 121 -12.54 1.44 -0.23
N ALA A 122 -11.73 1.90 0.73
CA ALA A 122 -12.20 2.45 1.99
C ALA A 122 -11.35 3.68 2.39
N PRO A 123 -11.88 4.57 3.25
CA PRO A 123 -11.05 5.55 3.92
C PRO A 123 -10.17 4.87 4.97
N THR A 124 -8.97 5.41 5.21
CA THR A 124 -8.12 4.98 6.32
C THR A 124 -8.76 5.26 7.68
N GLY A 125 -8.58 4.38 8.64
CA GLY A 125 -8.93 4.64 10.04
C GLY A 125 -8.04 5.70 10.70
N ALA A 126 -8.40 6.17 11.89
CA ALA A 126 -7.74 7.31 12.57
C ALA A 126 -6.22 7.18 12.68
N LEU A 127 -5.70 6.05 13.17
CA LEU A 127 -4.27 5.82 13.32
C LEU A 127 -3.55 5.77 11.96
N CYS A 128 -4.12 5.07 10.99
CA CYS A 128 -3.54 4.99 9.65
C CYS A 128 -3.58 6.34 8.95
N SER A 129 -4.65 7.14 9.11
CA SER A 129 -4.73 8.51 8.57
C SER A 129 -3.65 9.42 9.15
N PHE A 130 -3.35 9.29 10.44
CA PHE A 130 -2.28 10.06 11.09
C PHE A 130 -0.92 9.79 10.44
N TYR A 131 -0.58 8.52 10.17
CA TYR A 131 0.69 8.15 9.56
C TYR A 131 0.72 8.29 8.04
N ALA A 132 -0.39 8.01 7.36
CA ALA A 132 -0.47 8.13 5.89
C ALA A 132 -0.53 9.58 5.43
N GLU A 133 -0.99 10.47 6.29
CA GLU A 133 -1.22 11.89 6.00
C GLU A 133 -2.10 12.08 4.75
N LYS A 134 -2.47 13.30 4.42
CA LYS A 134 -3.26 13.59 3.23
C LYS A 134 -2.54 13.11 1.97
N GLY A 135 -3.25 12.40 1.09
CA GLY A 135 -2.71 11.85 -0.15
C GLY A 135 -2.18 10.43 -0.03
N GLY A 136 -2.10 9.89 1.20
CA GLY A 136 -1.61 8.54 1.44
C GLY A 136 -2.52 7.44 0.92
N LEU A 137 -1.90 6.33 0.49
CA LEU A 137 -2.55 5.09 0.08
C LEU A 137 -1.87 3.90 0.74
N MET A 138 -2.69 2.94 1.19
CA MET A 138 -2.27 1.61 1.63
C MET A 138 -3.03 0.58 0.79
N ILE A 139 -2.31 -0.31 0.13
CA ILE A 139 -2.85 -1.19 -0.89
C ILE A 139 -2.43 -2.62 -0.56
N GLY A 140 -3.33 -3.36 0.10
CA GLY A 140 -3.15 -4.77 0.42
C GLY A 140 -3.76 -5.67 -0.64
N PHE A 141 -3.09 -6.76 -1.02
CA PHE A 141 -3.56 -7.67 -2.07
C PHE A 141 -3.07 -9.10 -1.88
N GLU A 142 -3.80 -10.03 -2.48
CA GLU A 142 -3.40 -11.44 -2.62
C GLU A 142 -2.35 -11.60 -3.73
N ILE A 143 -1.40 -12.51 -3.51
CA ILE A 143 -0.31 -12.86 -4.44
C ILE A 143 -0.32 -14.33 -4.81
#